data_8341ecb751817ffd44bbebb03810f912
#
_entry.id   8341ecb751817ffd44bbebb03810f912
#
_cell.length_a   1.000
_cell.length_b   1.000
_cell.length_c   1.000
_cell.angle_alpha   90.00
_cell.angle_beta   90.00
_cell.angle_gamma   90.00
#
_symmetry.space_group_name_H-M   'P 1'
#
loop_
_entity.id
_entity.type
_entity.pdbx_description
1 polymer ?
#
loop_
_entity_poly.entity_id
_entity_poly.type
_entity_poly.pdbx_seq_one_letter_code
_entity_poly.pdbx_strand_id
1 'polypeptide(L)'
;MNLRKLLFVLAMALAPLAAQAAFKPGAPTVLVTGANRGIGLEIARQYAAKDWNVIATTRRPVDDKGTAELKAIADKHPNLVIERIDVTDTAMIRGVAAKYKDQPIDVLINNAAAVEQTFQADMEKVSEPYDKIDFDASRHDFDVNTLGPMRMAQAFMPNVMKSKQKKIVNVTSLVGSFNFGFNAPLGMNYGASKAALNMYTVKLHLSVKDKGVIAALVEPILVASKPGVQGNPQAKSVEEEIAKLIKEIDAMTVEKSGGKITNFSTGKIDPF
;
A
#
# COMPACT_ATOMS: atom_id res chain seq x y z
N MET A 1 15.91 38.56 26.53
CA MET A 1 15.62 37.40 25.65
C MET A 1 15.47 37.95 24.22
N ASN A 2 16.40 37.56 23.31
CA ASN A 2 16.55 38.23 22.01
C ASN A 2 15.37 37.86 21.06
N LEU A 3 14.76 38.86 20.44
CA LEU A 3 13.63 38.72 19.50
C LEU A 3 13.86 37.66 18.40
N ARG A 4 15.13 37.48 17.98
CA ARG A 4 15.54 36.44 17.02
C ARG A 4 15.38 35.00 17.54
N LYS A 5 15.56 34.76 18.88
CA LYS A 5 15.35 33.45 19.51
C LYS A 5 13.85 33.14 19.66
N LEU A 6 13.00 34.15 19.85
CA LEU A 6 11.54 33.97 19.89
C LEU A 6 10.95 33.63 18.54
N LEU A 7 11.46 34.24 17.47
CA LEU A 7 11.04 33.93 16.09
C LEU A 7 11.46 32.50 15.64
N PHE A 8 12.63 32.02 16.13
CA PHE A 8 13.09 30.65 15.80
C PHE A 8 12.30 29.56 16.55
N VAL A 9 11.88 29.83 17.77
CA VAL A 9 11.02 28.92 18.57
C VAL A 9 9.59 28.90 17.99
N LEU A 10 9.10 30.06 17.50
CA LEU A 10 7.77 30.16 16.88
C LEU A 10 7.72 29.45 15.52
N ALA A 11 8.82 29.51 14.72
CA ALA A 11 8.91 28.82 13.44
C ALA A 11 8.97 27.28 13.57
N MET A 12 9.61 26.75 14.62
CA MET A 12 9.63 25.30 14.89
C MET A 12 8.28 24.76 15.38
N ALA A 13 7.46 25.57 16.05
CA ALA A 13 6.14 25.17 16.54
C ALA A 13 5.07 25.19 15.44
N LEU A 14 5.29 25.96 14.34
CA LEU A 14 4.33 26.09 13.24
C LEU A 14 4.50 25.03 12.13
N ALA A 15 5.67 24.38 12.04
CA ALA A 15 5.93 23.39 11.00
C ALA A 15 4.98 22.16 11.02
N PRO A 16 4.58 21.60 12.19
CA PRO A 16 3.61 20.52 12.23
C PRO A 16 2.16 20.95 11.96
N LEU A 17 1.81 22.24 12.19
CA LEU A 17 0.45 22.74 11.94
C LEU A 17 0.11 22.83 10.43
N ALA A 18 1.08 23.13 9.58
CA ALA A 18 0.82 23.30 8.14
C ALA A 18 0.43 21.99 7.44
N ALA A 19 0.96 20.84 7.88
CA ALA A 19 0.59 19.55 7.30
C ALA A 19 -0.76 19.03 7.84
N GLN A 20 -1.11 19.38 9.09
CA GLN A 20 -2.42 19.05 9.69
C GLN A 20 -3.57 19.93 9.17
N ALA A 21 -3.27 21.14 8.67
CA ALA A 21 -4.29 22.06 8.14
C ALA A 21 -4.94 21.58 6.83
N ALA A 22 -4.34 20.61 6.12
CA ALA A 22 -4.90 20.05 4.90
C ALA A 22 -5.96 18.96 5.16
N PHE A 23 -5.96 18.35 6.34
CA PHE A 23 -6.90 17.27 6.66
C PHE A 23 -8.23 17.78 7.20
N LYS A 24 -9.32 17.10 6.81
CA LYS A 24 -10.66 17.36 7.33
C LYS A 24 -10.77 16.82 8.75
N PRO A 25 -11.09 17.65 9.76
CA PRO A 25 -11.26 17.18 11.12
C PRO A 25 -12.36 16.13 11.21
N GLY A 26 -12.09 15.03 11.89
CA GLY A 26 -13.06 13.95 12.11
C GLY A 26 -13.31 13.01 10.92
N ALA A 27 -12.78 13.33 9.73
CA ALA A 27 -12.84 12.41 8.59
C ALA A 27 -11.87 11.22 8.81
N PRO A 28 -12.23 10.03 8.34
CA PRO A 28 -11.32 8.87 8.41
C PRO A 28 -10.09 9.09 7.54
N THR A 29 -9.00 8.41 7.88
CA THR A 29 -7.71 8.57 7.19
C THR A 29 -7.24 7.26 6.59
N VAL A 30 -6.81 7.31 5.33
CA VAL A 30 -6.11 6.21 4.66
C VAL A 30 -4.66 6.59 4.35
N LEU A 31 -3.74 5.66 4.58
CA LEU A 31 -2.36 5.74 4.10
C LEU A 31 -2.15 4.69 3.00
N VAL A 32 -1.66 5.11 1.82
CA VAL A 32 -1.45 4.23 0.67
C VAL A 32 0.01 4.29 0.23
N THR A 33 0.68 3.14 0.16
CA THR A 33 2.05 3.07 -0.38
C THR A 33 2.07 2.83 -1.88
N GLY A 34 3.03 3.46 -2.59
CA GLY A 34 3.15 3.32 -4.05
C GLY A 34 1.99 3.96 -4.82
N ALA A 35 1.54 5.14 -4.36
CA ALA A 35 0.36 5.83 -4.87
C ALA A 35 0.60 6.66 -6.15
N ASN A 36 1.80 6.63 -6.74
CA ASN A 36 2.13 7.50 -7.88
C ASN A 36 1.64 6.96 -9.24
N ARG A 37 1.15 5.74 -9.32
CA ARG A 37 0.62 5.11 -10.55
C ARG A 37 -0.27 3.90 -10.27
N GLY A 38 -1.01 3.47 -11.28
CA GLY A 38 -1.76 2.19 -11.30
C GLY A 38 -2.75 2.06 -10.15
N ILE A 39 -2.78 0.89 -9.52
CA ILE A 39 -3.71 0.55 -8.43
C ILE A 39 -3.61 1.57 -7.28
N GLY A 40 -2.41 1.89 -6.82
CA GLY A 40 -2.21 2.81 -5.70
C GLY A 40 -2.69 4.24 -5.99
N LEU A 41 -2.50 4.72 -7.22
CA LEU A 41 -2.98 6.03 -7.66
C LEU A 41 -4.52 6.09 -7.64
N GLU A 42 -5.15 5.05 -8.17
CA GLU A 42 -6.61 4.98 -8.22
C GLU A 42 -7.23 4.84 -6.82
N ILE A 43 -6.59 4.06 -5.92
CA ILE A 43 -6.98 4.00 -4.51
C ILE A 43 -6.95 5.41 -3.90
N ALA A 44 -5.85 6.13 -4.05
CA ALA A 44 -5.70 7.48 -3.50
C ALA A 44 -6.76 8.44 -4.07
N ARG A 45 -7.03 8.39 -5.39
CA ARG A 45 -8.04 9.18 -6.07
C ARG A 45 -9.45 8.94 -5.51
N GLN A 46 -9.84 7.67 -5.38
CA GLN A 46 -11.19 7.32 -4.94
C GLN A 46 -11.43 7.64 -3.46
N TYR A 47 -10.45 7.41 -2.58
CA TYR A 47 -10.58 7.82 -1.18
C TYR A 47 -10.63 9.35 -1.02
N ALA A 48 -9.82 10.09 -1.79
CA ALA A 48 -9.87 11.56 -1.77
C ALA A 48 -11.24 12.08 -2.22
N ALA A 49 -11.83 11.49 -3.27
CA ALA A 49 -13.16 11.83 -3.77
C ALA A 49 -14.30 11.46 -2.80
N LYS A 50 -14.07 10.52 -1.87
CA LYS A 50 -14.99 10.15 -0.78
C LYS A 50 -14.81 10.98 0.50
N ASP A 51 -14.08 12.09 0.41
CA ASP A 51 -13.81 12.99 1.54
C ASP A 51 -13.00 12.39 2.69
N TRP A 52 -12.26 11.32 2.45
CA TRP A 52 -11.28 10.80 3.39
C TRP A 52 -10.02 11.65 3.39
N ASN A 53 -9.34 11.72 4.52
CA ASN A 53 -7.96 12.20 4.54
C ASN A 53 -7.06 11.13 3.91
N VAL A 54 -6.21 11.52 2.97
CA VAL A 54 -5.35 10.60 2.23
C VAL A 54 -3.88 10.96 2.43
N ILE A 55 -3.10 10.01 2.95
CA ILE A 55 -1.63 10.07 2.93
C ILE A 55 -1.17 9.18 1.78
N ALA A 56 -0.93 9.78 0.62
CA ALA A 56 -0.48 9.07 -0.57
C ALA A 56 1.05 9.07 -0.61
N THR A 57 1.68 7.88 -0.64
CA THR A 57 3.15 7.84 -0.58
C THR A 57 3.78 7.36 -1.88
N THR A 58 4.95 7.89 -2.20
CA THR A 58 5.78 7.51 -3.33
C THR A 58 7.27 7.54 -2.95
N ARG A 59 8.09 6.65 -3.51
CA ARG A 59 9.56 6.71 -3.33
C ARG A 59 10.21 7.85 -4.11
N ARG A 60 9.53 8.37 -5.15
CA ARG A 60 10.01 9.45 -5.98
C ARG A 60 9.83 10.80 -5.29
N PRO A 61 10.65 11.81 -5.60
CA PRO A 61 10.36 13.20 -5.23
C PRO A 61 8.99 13.65 -5.74
N VAL A 62 8.37 14.61 -5.04
CA VAL A 62 7.02 15.10 -5.39
C VAL A 62 7.01 15.84 -6.74
N ASP A 63 8.12 16.44 -7.12
CA ASP A 63 8.35 17.14 -8.39
C ASP A 63 8.83 16.24 -9.53
N ASP A 64 9.04 14.93 -9.27
CA ASP A 64 9.40 13.95 -10.30
C ASP A 64 8.26 13.75 -11.30
N LYS A 65 8.60 13.60 -12.60
CA LYS A 65 7.64 13.35 -13.68
C LYS A 65 6.73 12.15 -13.41
N GLY A 66 7.25 11.10 -12.75
CA GLY A 66 6.48 9.92 -12.37
C GLY A 66 5.53 10.14 -11.18
N THR A 67 5.43 11.37 -10.65
CA THR A 67 4.51 11.77 -9.59
C THR A 67 3.46 12.78 -10.10
N ALA A 68 3.54 13.21 -11.36
CA ALA A 68 2.71 14.27 -11.92
C ALA A 68 1.19 13.99 -11.83
N GLU A 69 0.77 12.75 -12.08
CA GLU A 69 -0.65 12.36 -11.98
C GLU A 69 -1.15 12.43 -10.54
N LEU A 70 -0.36 11.94 -9.58
CA LEU A 70 -0.71 12.02 -8.16
C LEU A 70 -0.78 13.49 -7.70
N LYS A 71 0.15 14.33 -8.17
CA LYS A 71 0.13 15.75 -7.89
C LYS A 71 -1.13 16.43 -8.44
N ALA A 72 -1.54 16.09 -9.67
CA ALA A 72 -2.76 16.61 -10.26
C ALA A 72 -4.03 16.23 -9.48
N ILE A 73 -4.02 15.08 -8.81
CA ILE A 73 -5.10 14.69 -7.89
C ILE A 73 -5.02 15.52 -6.60
N ALA A 74 -3.84 15.68 -6.02
CA ALA A 74 -3.65 16.45 -4.79
C ALA A 74 -4.04 17.93 -4.98
N ASP A 75 -3.75 18.52 -6.14
CA ASP A 75 -4.13 19.90 -6.48
C ASP A 75 -5.67 20.10 -6.51
N LYS A 76 -6.45 19.04 -6.77
CA LYS A 76 -7.93 19.06 -6.78
C LYS A 76 -8.55 18.64 -5.44
N HIS A 77 -7.81 17.95 -4.60
CA HIS A 77 -8.28 17.34 -3.35
C HIS A 77 -7.41 17.79 -2.17
N PRO A 78 -7.73 18.91 -1.48
CA PRO A 78 -6.91 19.43 -0.37
C PRO A 78 -6.81 18.47 0.83
N ASN A 79 -7.64 17.45 0.88
CA ASN A 79 -7.60 16.34 1.86
C ASN A 79 -6.58 15.23 1.50
N LEU A 80 -5.85 15.35 0.38
CA LEU A 80 -4.78 14.45 -0.01
C LEU A 80 -3.42 15.13 0.13
N VAL A 81 -2.52 14.49 0.87
CA VAL A 81 -1.12 14.89 0.99
C VAL A 81 -0.22 13.83 0.37
N ILE A 82 0.86 14.29 -0.24
CA ILE A 82 1.88 13.41 -0.82
C ILE A 82 3.08 13.36 0.11
N GLU A 83 3.48 12.16 0.53
CA GLU A 83 4.68 11.92 1.33
C GLU A 83 5.69 11.08 0.54
N ARG A 84 6.96 11.38 0.74
CA ARG A 84 8.02 10.53 0.19
C ARG A 84 8.31 9.41 1.15
N ILE A 85 8.07 8.17 0.73
CA ILE A 85 8.45 6.94 1.44
C ILE A 85 9.03 5.94 0.45
N ASP A 86 10.27 5.53 0.65
CA ASP A 86 10.78 4.28 0.15
C ASP A 86 10.53 3.21 1.22
N VAL A 87 9.79 2.17 0.87
CA VAL A 87 9.42 1.12 1.84
C VAL A 87 10.60 0.24 2.26
N THR A 88 11.75 0.39 1.61
CA THR A 88 13.02 -0.25 1.98
C THR A 88 13.83 0.58 2.98
N ASP A 89 13.51 1.88 3.13
CA ASP A 89 14.19 2.80 4.04
C ASP A 89 13.45 2.94 5.38
N THR A 90 13.93 2.20 6.38
CA THR A 90 13.34 2.21 7.73
C THR A 90 13.43 3.60 8.40
N ALA A 91 14.50 4.37 8.14
CA ALA A 91 14.68 5.69 8.75
C ALA A 91 13.68 6.70 8.16
N MET A 92 13.49 6.68 6.83
CA MET A 92 12.50 7.50 6.14
C MET A 92 11.08 7.19 6.61
N ILE A 93 10.72 5.90 6.72
CA ILE A 93 9.41 5.47 7.23
C ILE A 93 9.15 6.00 8.64
N ARG A 94 10.12 5.84 9.55
CA ARG A 94 10.03 6.33 10.93
C ARG A 94 9.91 7.86 10.99
N GLY A 95 10.62 8.58 10.14
CA GLY A 95 10.54 10.04 10.04
C GLY A 95 9.13 10.51 9.67
N VAL A 96 8.52 9.87 8.67
CA VAL A 96 7.14 10.18 8.29
C VAL A 96 6.15 9.75 9.38
N ALA A 97 6.33 8.59 10.00
CA ALA A 97 5.46 8.15 11.09
C ALA A 97 5.51 9.14 12.29
N ALA A 98 6.68 9.66 12.60
CA ALA A 98 6.84 10.70 13.66
C ALA A 98 6.10 12.00 13.30
N LYS A 99 6.09 12.42 12.04
CA LYS A 99 5.32 13.58 11.55
C LYS A 99 3.82 13.42 11.81
N TYR A 100 3.31 12.20 11.67
CA TYR A 100 1.88 11.86 11.83
C TYR A 100 1.56 11.20 13.18
N LYS A 101 2.43 11.31 14.20
CA LYS A 101 2.31 10.60 15.49
C LYS A 101 0.92 10.70 16.15
N ASP A 102 0.21 11.80 15.97
CA ASP A 102 -1.10 12.06 16.58
C ASP A 102 -2.28 11.84 15.63
N GLN A 103 -2.01 11.56 14.36
CA GLN A 103 -3.03 11.31 13.35
C GLN A 103 -3.51 9.86 13.42
N PRO A 104 -4.79 9.56 13.71
CA PRO A 104 -5.36 8.23 13.53
C PRO A 104 -5.33 7.84 12.05
N ILE A 105 -4.96 6.58 11.76
CA ILE A 105 -4.98 6.01 10.42
C ILE A 105 -5.94 4.83 10.43
N ASP A 106 -7.11 5.00 9.81
CA ASP A 106 -8.18 4.01 9.78
C ASP A 106 -7.82 2.81 8.90
N VAL A 107 -7.13 3.08 7.79
CA VAL A 107 -6.70 2.04 6.85
C VAL A 107 -5.27 2.32 6.40
N LEU A 108 -4.35 1.41 6.67
CA LEU A 108 -3.02 1.36 6.08
C LEU A 108 -3.04 0.37 4.91
N ILE A 109 -2.83 0.86 3.67
CA ILE A 109 -2.79 0.02 2.47
C ILE A 109 -1.35 -0.10 1.96
N ASN A 110 -0.76 -1.27 2.13
CA ASN A 110 0.53 -1.63 1.58
C ASN A 110 0.35 -2.13 0.14
N ASN A 111 0.47 -1.20 -0.82
CA ASN A 111 0.32 -1.47 -2.24
C ASN A 111 1.66 -1.41 -3.00
N ALA A 112 2.67 -0.70 -2.48
CA ALA A 112 3.98 -0.65 -3.13
C ALA A 112 4.52 -2.05 -3.41
N ALA A 113 4.98 -2.29 -4.63
CA ALA A 113 5.55 -3.56 -5.05
C ALA A 113 6.66 -3.38 -6.07
N ALA A 114 7.68 -4.22 -5.97
CA ALA A 114 8.67 -4.47 -7.00
C ALA A 114 8.22 -5.70 -7.82
N VAL A 115 8.40 -5.60 -9.13
CA VAL A 115 8.13 -6.68 -10.09
C VAL A 115 9.19 -6.49 -11.18
N GLU A 116 10.45 -6.82 -10.88
CA GLU A 116 11.54 -6.36 -11.74
C GLU A 116 11.72 -7.22 -13.00
N GLN A 117 11.35 -8.49 -13.00
CA GLN A 117 11.58 -9.36 -14.17
C GLN A 117 10.34 -10.05 -14.72
N THR A 118 9.18 -9.99 -14.06
CA THR A 118 8.17 -11.03 -14.21
C THR A 118 6.92 -10.67 -15.00
N PHE A 119 6.65 -9.43 -15.31
CA PHE A 119 5.44 -9.04 -16.06
C PHE A 119 5.77 -8.10 -17.21
N GLN A 120 6.55 -8.58 -18.16
CA GLN A 120 6.50 -8.05 -19.51
C GLN A 120 5.29 -8.69 -20.23
N ALA A 121 4.75 -8.00 -21.24
CA ALA A 121 3.49 -8.32 -21.92
C ALA A 121 3.38 -9.73 -22.57
N ASP A 122 4.36 -10.58 -22.37
CA ASP A 122 4.50 -11.88 -23.00
C ASP A 122 4.62 -12.96 -21.91
N MET A 123 3.50 -13.63 -21.63
CA MET A 123 3.43 -14.69 -20.59
C MET A 123 4.44 -15.82 -20.82
N GLU A 124 4.89 -16.04 -22.05
CA GLU A 124 5.93 -17.02 -22.37
C GLU A 124 7.31 -16.63 -21.86
N LYS A 125 7.56 -15.32 -21.64
CA LYS A 125 8.85 -14.79 -21.14
C LYS A 125 8.88 -14.62 -19.62
N VAL A 126 7.83 -14.95 -18.93
CA VAL A 126 7.69 -14.80 -17.47
C VAL A 126 8.30 -15.97 -16.70
N SER A 127 8.74 -17.01 -17.40
CA SER A 127 9.44 -18.14 -16.80
C SER A 127 10.87 -17.76 -16.44
N GLU A 128 11.18 -17.69 -15.16
CA GLU A 128 12.55 -17.62 -14.66
C GLU A 128 13.10 -19.06 -14.55
N PRO A 129 14.00 -19.50 -15.46
CA PRO A 129 14.63 -20.78 -15.31
C PRO A 129 15.41 -20.81 -14.00
N TYR A 130 15.32 -21.92 -13.25
CA TYR A 130 15.96 -22.05 -11.94
C TYR A 130 17.49 -21.79 -11.95
N ASP A 131 18.13 -22.01 -13.09
CA ASP A 131 19.56 -21.83 -13.31
C ASP A 131 19.95 -20.39 -13.71
N LYS A 132 18.96 -19.48 -13.84
CA LYS A 132 19.14 -18.05 -14.22
C LYS A 132 18.52 -17.08 -13.22
N ILE A 133 18.24 -17.54 -11.99
CA ILE A 133 17.71 -16.68 -10.95
C ILE A 133 18.69 -15.59 -10.60
N ASP A 134 18.25 -14.33 -10.70
CA ASP A 134 18.98 -13.17 -10.17
C ASP A 134 18.69 -13.01 -8.67
N PHE A 135 19.65 -13.39 -7.83
CA PHE A 135 19.51 -13.31 -6.37
C PHE A 135 19.53 -11.88 -5.84
N ASP A 136 20.08 -10.89 -6.56
CA ASP A 136 19.98 -9.48 -6.16
C ASP A 136 18.58 -8.93 -6.42
N ALA A 137 18.00 -9.24 -7.57
CA ALA A 137 16.60 -8.97 -7.87
C ALA A 137 15.66 -9.68 -6.87
N SER A 138 15.93 -10.94 -6.53
CA SER A 138 15.20 -11.67 -5.49
C SER A 138 15.22 -10.94 -4.15
N ARG A 139 16.41 -10.54 -3.67
CA ARG A 139 16.54 -9.80 -2.41
C ARG A 139 15.76 -8.50 -2.44
N HIS A 140 15.80 -7.77 -3.57
CA HIS A 140 15.04 -6.55 -3.75
C HIS A 140 13.51 -6.79 -3.70
N ASP A 141 13.03 -7.83 -4.39
CA ASP A 141 11.60 -8.21 -4.36
C ASP A 141 11.14 -8.54 -2.94
N PHE A 142 11.90 -9.31 -2.18
CA PHE A 142 11.60 -9.59 -0.77
C PHE A 142 11.64 -8.33 0.10
N ASP A 143 12.61 -7.46 -0.13
CA ASP A 143 12.76 -6.23 0.66
C ASP A 143 11.59 -5.28 0.45
N VAL A 144 11.13 -5.11 -0.79
CA VAL A 144 9.98 -4.27 -1.13
C VAL A 144 8.66 -4.96 -0.79
N ASN A 145 8.44 -6.20 -1.26
CA ASN A 145 7.12 -6.84 -1.27
C ASN A 145 6.77 -7.47 0.07
N THR A 146 7.76 -7.86 0.86
CA THR A 146 7.58 -8.57 2.13
C THR A 146 7.95 -7.70 3.32
N LEU A 147 9.21 -7.25 3.39
CA LEU A 147 9.71 -6.48 4.54
C LEU A 147 9.18 -5.05 4.55
N GLY A 148 8.95 -4.44 3.38
CA GLY A 148 8.35 -3.11 3.26
C GLY A 148 7.02 -2.98 3.99
N PRO A 149 6.01 -3.80 3.69
CA PRO A 149 4.74 -3.87 4.43
C PRO A 149 4.92 -4.07 5.93
N MET A 150 5.88 -4.88 6.36
CA MET A 150 6.15 -5.11 7.78
C MET A 150 6.75 -3.89 8.47
N ARG A 151 7.70 -3.18 7.79
CA ARG A 151 8.23 -1.89 8.30
C ARG A 151 7.12 -0.85 8.44
N MET A 152 6.25 -0.73 7.43
CA MET A 152 5.12 0.17 7.45
C MET A 152 4.15 -0.17 8.59
N ALA A 153 3.76 -1.44 8.72
CA ALA A 153 2.91 -1.89 9.81
C ALA A 153 3.52 -1.60 11.18
N GLN A 154 4.81 -1.87 11.37
CA GLN A 154 5.51 -1.59 12.63
C GLN A 154 5.53 -0.10 12.97
N ALA A 155 5.86 0.76 12.00
CA ALA A 155 6.01 2.20 12.22
C ALA A 155 4.67 2.90 12.45
N PHE A 156 3.62 2.50 11.74
CA PHE A 156 2.29 3.13 11.79
C PHE A 156 1.29 2.39 12.71
N MET A 157 1.68 1.29 13.35
CA MET A 157 0.81 0.59 14.30
C MET A 157 0.21 1.51 15.37
N PRO A 158 0.96 2.45 16.00
CA PRO A 158 0.39 3.39 16.96
C PRO A 158 -0.75 4.25 16.38
N ASN A 159 -0.64 4.65 15.11
CA ASN A 159 -1.67 5.42 14.40
C ASN A 159 -2.91 4.57 14.10
N VAL A 160 -2.70 3.32 13.65
CA VAL A 160 -3.77 2.35 13.39
C VAL A 160 -4.52 2.04 14.69
N MET A 161 -3.81 1.83 15.77
CA MET A 161 -4.41 1.56 17.10
C MET A 161 -5.27 2.71 17.63
N LYS A 162 -4.95 3.96 17.29
CA LYS A 162 -5.73 5.16 17.66
C LYS A 162 -6.99 5.34 16.85
N SER A 163 -7.12 4.67 15.70
CA SER A 163 -8.23 4.84 14.77
C SER A 163 -9.46 4.01 15.16
N LYS A 164 -10.57 4.28 14.46
CA LYS A 164 -11.82 3.55 14.66
C LYS A 164 -11.84 2.21 13.92
N GLN A 165 -11.31 2.18 12.67
CA GLN A 165 -11.42 0.99 11.81
C GLN A 165 -10.28 -0.02 12.00
N LYS A 166 -9.08 0.44 12.38
CA LYS A 166 -7.91 -0.38 12.74
C LYS A 166 -7.53 -1.42 11.68
N LYS A 167 -7.46 -1.02 10.41
CA LYS A 167 -7.20 -1.93 9.28
C LYS A 167 -5.80 -1.77 8.72
N ILE A 168 -5.11 -2.90 8.51
CA ILE A 168 -3.87 -3.01 7.75
C ILE A 168 -4.15 -3.97 6.59
N VAL A 169 -4.08 -3.46 5.37
CA VAL A 169 -4.43 -4.18 4.16
C VAL A 169 -3.18 -4.32 3.28
N ASN A 170 -2.76 -5.54 3.03
CA ASN A 170 -1.61 -5.85 2.19
C ASN A 170 -2.07 -6.35 0.82
N VAL A 171 -1.65 -5.67 -0.25
CA VAL A 171 -1.94 -6.10 -1.62
C VAL A 171 -0.99 -7.25 -1.98
N THR A 172 -1.56 -8.44 -2.09
CA THR A 172 -0.83 -9.66 -2.46
C THR A 172 -1.04 -10.02 -3.93
N SER A 173 -0.91 -11.28 -4.28
CA SER A 173 -1.17 -11.83 -5.62
C SER A 173 -1.45 -13.32 -5.51
N LEU A 174 -2.26 -13.86 -6.42
CA LEU A 174 -2.50 -15.30 -6.55
C LEU A 174 -1.22 -16.12 -6.75
N VAL A 175 -0.20 -15.55 -7.41
CA VAL A 175 1.08 -16.23 -7.61
C VAL A 175 1.82 -16.52 -6.29
N GLY A 176 1.44 -15.90 -5.19
CA GLY A 176 1.92 -16.21 -3.84
C GLY A 176 1.10 -17.26 -3.09
N SER A 177 0.10 -17.87 -3.73
CA SER A 177 -0.73 -18.92 -3.14
C SER A 177 -0.28 -20.31 -3.61
N PHE A 178 -0.10 -21.24 -2.68
CA PHE A 178 0.24 -22.65 -2.98
C PHE A 178 -0.92 -23.41 -3.62
N ASN A 179 -2.15 -22.90 -3.50
CA ASN A 179 -3.34 -23.52 -4.10
C ASN A 179 -3.61 -23.00 -5.52
N PHE A 180 -2.87 -22.01 -5.96
CA PHE A 180 -2.96 -21.54 -7.34
C PHE A 180 -2.09 -22.43 -8.22
N GLY A 181 -2.72 -23.43 -8.87
CA GLY A 181 -2.06 -24.44 -9.69
C GLY A 181 -1.48 -23.86 -10.97
N PHE A 182 -0.36 -23.18 -10.89
CA PHE A 182 0.41 -22.83 -12.08
C PHE A 182 1.20 -24.07 -12.55
N ASN A 183 0.94 -24.46 -13.78
CA ASN A 183 1.70 -25.53 -14.44
C ASN A 183 3.03 -25.00 -15.03
N ALA A 184 3.45 -23.80 -14.69
CA ALA A 184 4.66 -23.18 -15.19
C ALA A 184 5.40 -22.44 -14.08
N PRO A 185 6.75 -22.36 -14.09
CA PRO A 185 7.58 -21.67 -13.11
C PRO A 185 7.51 -20.15 -13.30
N LEU A 186 6.31 -19.58 -13.21
CA LEU A 186 6.06 -18.16 -13.42
C LEU A 186 6.35 -17.36 -12.15
N GLY A 187 7.13 -16.28 -12.27
CA GLY A 187 7.32 -15.32 -11.21
C GLY A 187 7.93 -15.90 -9.95
N MET A 188 8.98 -16.69 -10.08
CA MET A 188 9.57 -17.43 -8.96
C MET A 188 9.94 -16.49 -7.81
N ASN A 189 10.67 -15.40 -8.08
CA ASN A 189 11.06 -14.42 -7.06
C ASN A 189 9.86 -13.63 -6.53
N TYR A 190 9.04 -13.11 -7.44
CA TYR A 190 7.84 -12.36 -7.08
C TYR A 190 6.84 -13.22 -6.30
N GLY A 191 6.54 -14.42 -6.79
CA GLY A 191 5.64 -15.38 -6.13
C GLY A 191 6.11 -15.73 -4.72
N ALA A 192 7.40 -16.06 -4.56
CA ALA A 192 7.98 -16.35 -3.27
C ALA A 192 7.89 -15.15 -2.31
N SER A 193 8.13 -13.91 -2.78
CA SER A 193 7.99 -12.70 -1.96
C SER A 193 6.54 -12.46 -1.52
N LYS A 194 5.56 -12.76 -2.37
CA LYS A 194 4.13 -12.64 -2.03
C LYS A 194 3.66 -13.75 -1.10
N ALA A 195 4.17 -14.98 -1.23
CA ALA A 195 3.92 -16.06 -0.27
C ALA A 195 4.46 -15.70 1.13
N ALA A 196 5.66 -15.11 1.20
CA ALA A 196 6.21 -14.61 2.44
C ALA A 196 5.35 -13.49 3.05
N LEU A 197 4.87 -12.53 2.25
CA LEU A 197 3.93 -11.49 2.69
C LEU A 197 2.64 -12.10 3.25
N ASN A 198 2.10 -13.13 2.61
CA ASN A 198 0.90 -13.84 3.06
C ASN A 198 1.13 -14.39 4.47
N MET A 199 2.23 -15.12 4.69
CA MET A 199 2.56 -15.68 6.00
C MET A 199 2.78 -14.61 7.06
N TYR A 200 3.50 -13.53 6.75
CA TYR A 200 3.69 -12.41 7.68
C TYR A 200 2.35 -11.76 8.07
N THR A 201 1.43 -11.60 7.12
CA THR A 201 0.12 -11.00 7.40
C THR A 201 -0.71 -11.87 8.34
N VAL A 202 -0.70 -13.19 8.14
CA VAL A 202 -1.33 -14.15 9.07
C VAL A 202 -0.75 -13.99 10.48
N LYS A 203 0.59 -14.00 10.61
CA LYS A 203 1.25 -13.87 11.91
C LYS A 203 1.02 -12.51 12.56
N LEU A 204 1.04 -11.44 11.77
CA LEU A 204 0.69 -10.10 12.24
C LEU A 204 -0.74 -10.09 12.78
N HIS A 205 -1.72 -10.59 12.01
CA HIS A 205 -3.11 -10.65 12.46
C HIS A 205 -3.26 -11.38 13.79
N LEU A 206 -2.67 -12.56 13.92
CA LEU A 206 -2.72 -13.34 15.16
C LEU A 206 -2.11 -12.60 16.36
N SER A 207 -1.15 -11.71 16.13
CA SER A 207 -0.48 -10.93 17.20
C SER A 207 -1.25 -9.68 17.63
N VAL A 208 -2.22 -9.21 16.80
CA VAL A 208 -2.92 -7.93 17.05
C VAL A 208 -4.46 -8.05 17.07
N LYS A 209 -5.04 -9.19 16.72
CA LYS A 209 -6.50 -9.39 16.65
C LYS A 209 -7.22 -9.08 17.96
N ASP A 210 -6.63 -9.43 19.09
CA ASP A 210 -7.19 -9.19 20.43
C ASP A 210 -7.24 -7.69 20.79
N LYS A 211 -6.53 -6.84 20.01
CA LYS A 211 -6.58 -5.38 20.08
C LYS A 211 -7.59 -4.78 19.09
N GLY A 212 -8.35 -5.63 18.38
CA GLY A 212 -9.30 -5.25 17.35
C GLY A 212 -8.67 -4.80 16.04
N VAL A 213 -7.36 -5.07 15.83
CA VAL A 213 -6.68 -4.74 14.56
C VAL A 213 -6.92 -5.84 13.55
N ILE A 214 -7.33 -5.45 12.35
CA ILE A 214 -7.54 -6.33 11.21
C ILE A 214 -6.29 -6.21 10.32
N ALA A 215 -5.45 -7.25 10.27
CA ALA A 215 -4.43 -7.38 9.23
C ALA A 215 -4.94 -8.38 8.20
N ALA A 216 -5.16 -7.94 6.98
CA ALA A 216 -5.77 -8.72 5.91
C ALA A 216 -4.99 -8.61 4.60
N LEU A 217 -5.22 -9.57 3.73
CA LEU A 217 -4.67 -9.62 2.38
C LEU A 217 -5.78 -9.35 1.37
N VAL A 218 -5.46 -8.60 0.33
CA VAL A 218 -6.33 -8.45 -0.83
C VAL A 218 -5.53 -8.79 -2.08
N GLU A 219 -6.18 -9.47 -3.03
CA GLU A 219 -5.54 -9.80 -4.27
C GLU A 219 -6.33 -9.21 -5.45
N PRO A 220 -5.66 -8.50 -6.36
CA PRO A 220 -6.26 -8.07 -7.60
C PRO A 220 -6.27 -9.22 -8.60
N ILE A 221 -7.40 -9.41 -9.31
CA ILE A 221 -7.38 -10.10 -10.60
C ILE A 221 -6.55 -9.24 -11.57
N LEU A 222 -6.35 -9.71 -12.78
CA LEU A 222 -5.65 -8.97 -13.82
C LEU A 222 -6.31 -7.61 -14.07
N VAL A 223 -5.73 -6.55 -13.49
CA VAL A 223 -6.22 -5.17 -13.58
C VAL A 223 -5.37 -4.40 -14.59
N ALA A 224 -6.00 -3.66 -15.48
CA ALA A 224 -5.35 -2.86 -16.54
C ALA A 224 -4.56 -1.66 -15.98
N SER A 225 -3.74 -1.89 -14.95
CA SER A 225 -3.01 -0.87 -14.19
C SER A 225 -1.62 -0.54 -14.72
N LYS A 226 -1.13 -1.31 -15.70
CA LYS A 226 0.21 -1.16 -16.30
C LYS A 226 0.13 -1.21 -17.82
N PRO A 227 1.05 -0.53 -18.55
CA PRO A 227 1.05 -0.53 -20.03
C PRO A 227 1.02 -1.93 -20.64
N GLY A 228 1.74 -2.91 -20.10
CA GLY A 228 1.76 -4.28 -20.60
C GLY A 228 0.48 -5.10 -20.36
N VAL A 229 -0.45 -4.59 -19.56
CA VAL A 229 -1.74 -5.22 -19.28
C VAL A 229 -2.88 -4.43 -19.91
N GLN A 230 -2.64 -3.15 -20.21
CA GLN A 230 -3.59 -2.31 -20.96
C GLN A 230 -3.76 -2.88 -22.36
N GLY A 231 -4.99 -3.17 -22.76
CA GLY A 231 -5.31 -3.82 -24.04
C GLY A 231 -5.46 -5.35 -23.97
N ASN A 232 -5.14 -5.98 -22.83
CA ASN A 232 -5.52 -7.37 -22.61
C ASN A 232 -7.05 -7.45 -22.40
N PRO A 233 -7.80 -8.20 -23.25
CA PRO A 233 -9.27 -8.28 -23.16
C PRO A 233 -9.77 -8.91 -21.85
N GLN A 234 -8.92 -9.62 -21.12
CA GLN A 234 -9.25 -10.20 -19.82
C GLN A 234 -8.95 -9.24 -18.65
N ALA A 235 -8.22 -8.15 -18.90
CA ALA A 235 -7.92 -7.17 -17.86
C ALA A 235 -9.15 -6.33 -17.51
N LYS A 236 -9.42 -6.19 -16.24
CA LYS A 236 -10.53 -5.39 -15.71
C LYS A 236 -10.16 -3.91 -15.60
N SER A 237 -11.17 -3.04 -15.67
CA SER A 237 -11.00 -1.61 -15.44
C SER A 237 -10.43 -1.34 -14.05
N VAL A 238 -9.39 -0.50 -13.97
CA VAL A 238 -8.78 -0.12 -12.68
C VAL A 238 -9.80 0.57 -11.79
N GLU A 239 -10.58 1.48 -12.36
CA GLU A 239 -11.58 2.26 -11.64
C GLU A 239 -12.66 1.39 -11.00
N GLU A 240 -13.23 0.46 -11.75
CA GLU A 240 -14.27 -0.45 -11.27
C GLU A 240 -13.75 -1.42 -10.21
N GLU A 241 -12.55 -1.97 -10.43
CA GLU A 241 -11.96 -2.93 -9.50
C GLU A 241 -11.55 -2.26 -8.18
N ILE A 242 -11.05 -1.02 -8.22
CA ILE A 242 -10.73 -0.29 -6.99
C ILE A 242 -11.98 0.13 -6.23
N ALA A 243 -13.09 0.43 -6.92
CA ALA A 243 -14.36 0.66 -6.24
C ALA A 243 -14.84 -0.59 -5.47
N LYS A 244 -14.66 -1.78 -6.04
CA LYS A 244 -14.94 -3.05 -5.35
C LYS A 244 -13.97 -3.28 -4.19
N LEU A 245 -12.67 -3.05 -4.38
CA LEU A 245 -11.67 -3.15 -3.31
C LEU A 245 -12.05 -2.30 -2.10
N ILE A 246 -12.42 -1.04 -2.31
CA ILE A 246 -12.80 -0.13 -1.22
C ILE A 246 -14.05 -0.68 -0.49
N LYS A 247 -15.04 -1.17 -1.23
CA LYS A 247 -16.23 -1.81 -0.65
C LYS A 247 -15.88 -3.04 0.20
N GLU A 248 -14.95 -3.88 -0.27
CA GLU A 248 -14.48 -5.04 0.50
C GLU A 248 -13.69 -4.61 1.75
N ILE A 249 -12.84 -3.57 1.64
CA ILE A 249 -12.14 -3.01 2.80
C ILE A 249 -13.14 -2.47 3.83
N ASP A 250 -14.18 -1.78 3.40
CA ASP A 250 -15.22 -1.26 4.30
C ASP A 250 -15.94 -2.40 5.06
N ALA A 251 -16.16 -3.54 4.40
CA ALA A 251 -16.84 -4.72 4.95
C ALA A 251 -15.95 -5.65 5.80
N MET A 252 -14.63 -5.38 5.92
CA MET A 252 -13.70 -6.22 6.68
C MET A 252 -14.02 -6.24 8.17
N THR A 253 -13.99 -7.45 8.76
CA THR A 253 -14.00 -7.68 10.21
C THR A 253 -12.84 -8.58 10.63
N VAL A 254 -12.56 -8.61 11.94
CA VAL A 254 -11.51 -9.48 12.51
C VAL A 254 -11.73 -10.94 12.12
N GLU A 255 -12.98 -11.41 12.23
CA GLU A 255 -13.35 -12.82 12.00
C GLU A 255 -13.42 -13.17 10.51
N LYS A 256 -14.00 -12.27 9.69
CA LYS A 256 -14.23 -12.53 8.26
C LYS A 256 -12.93 -12.44 7.46
N SER A 257 -12.10 -11.43 7.71
CA SER A 257 -11.03 -11.03 6.80
C SER A 257 -9.64 -11.17 7.40
N GLY A 258 -9.53 -11.19 8.73
CA GLY A 258 -8.24 -11.20 9.40
C GLY A 258 -7.39 -12.40 9.08
N GLY A 259 -6.17 -12.18 8.63
CA GLY A 259 -5.22 -13.21 8.21
C GLY A 259 -5.64 -14.00 6.97
N LYS A 260 -6.59 -13.52 6.17
CA LYS A 260 -7.11 -14.21 4.97
C LYS A 260 -6.87 -13.38 3.72
N ILE A 261 -6.88 -14.04 2.56
CA ILE A 261 -6.82 -13.40 1.24
C ILE A 261 -8.26 -13.16 0.77
N THR A 262 -8.61 -11.92 0.51
CA THR A 262 -9.88 -11.57 -0.13
C THR A 262 -9.62 -11.20 -1.59
N ASN A 263 -10.25 -11.93 -2.49
CA ASN A 263 -10.34 -11.55 -3.89
C ASN A 263 -11.32 -10.38 -4.00
N PHE A 264 -10.83 -9.19 -4.26
CA PHE A 264 -11.70 -8.02 -4.20
C PHE A 264 -12.65 -7.88 -5.41
N SER A 265 -12.38 -8.56 -6.51
CA SER A 265 -13.30 -8.59 -7.65
C SER A 265 -14.55 -9.43 -7.38
N THR A 266 -14.44 -10.45 -6.53
CA THR A 266 -15.52 -11.41 -6.23
C THR A 266 -16.01 -11.34 -4.79
N GLY A 267 -15.28 -10.72 -3.88
CA GLY A 267 -15.53 -10.69 -2.44
C GLY A 267 -15.32 -12.05 -1.74
N LYS A 268 -14.80 -13.05 -2.45
CA LYS A 268 -14.55 -14.39 -1.89
C LYS A 268 -13.21 -14.45 -1.17
N ILE A 269 -13.13 -15.34 -0.19
CA ILE A 269 -11.86 -15.70 0.45
C ILE A 269 -11.17 -16.74 -0.42
N ASP A 270 -9.96 -16.41 -0.87
CA ASP A 270 -9.12 -17.31 -1.62
C ASP A 270 -8.24 -18.15 -0.67
N PRO A 271 -7.93 -19.39 -1.01
CA PRO A 271 -7.01 -20.21 -0.25
C PRO A 271 -5.55 -19.75 -0.41
N PHE A 272 -4.70 -20.10 0.57
CA PHE A 272 -3.25 -19.88 0.52
C PHE A 272 -2.55 -20.80 -0.46
#